data_8d9617f83ed22b13f8da69cd7cd117d8
#
_entry.id   8d9617f83ed22b13f8da69cd7cd117d8
#
_cell.length_a   1.000
_cell.length_b   1.000
_cell.length_c   1.000
_cell.angle_alpha   90.00
_cell.angle_beta   90.00
_cell.angle_gamma   90.00
#
_symmetry.space_group_name_H-M   'P 1'
#
loop_
_entity.id
_entity.type
_entity.pdbx_description
1 polymer ?
#
loop_
_entity_poly.entity_id
_entity_poly.type
_entity_poly.pdbx_seq_one_letter_code
_entity_poly.pdbx_strand_id
1 'polypeptide(L)'
;CYNQNILDNKTSENTSFFSFNNKTYNAKIVYIYDGDTMHVVFKKFGEYYRWNCRVQGVDTPELRTKNEAEKAMGYKVRDVLRSLLQDKIVRIKCFEFDKYGRLLIDVYLLDDMPNSTNVSFLSEWLIQEKYAYSYDGGTKQSWS
;
A
#
# COMPACT_ATOMS: atom_id res chain seq x y z
N CYS A 1 -32.90 -22.13 7.58
CA CYS A 1 -31.61 -22.29 8.18
C CYS A 1 -31.40 -21.28 9.32
N TYR A 2 -30.71 -21.68 10.34
CA TYR A 2 -30.58 -20.87 11.56
C TYR A 2 -29.86 -19.53 11.33
N ASN A 3 -29.03 -19.39 10.28
CA ASN A 3 -28.38 -18.13 9.98
C ASN A 3 -29.37 -17.06 9.51
N GLN A 4 -30.53 -17.46 9.01
CA GLN A 4 -31.55 -16.54 8.54
C GLN A 4 -32.12 -15.69 9.69
N ASN A 5 -32.26 -16.28 10.87
CA ASN A 5 -32.74 -15.53 12.05
C ASN A 5 -31.77 -14.40 12.43
N ILE A 6 -30.49 -14.61 12.25
CA ILE A 6 -29.50 -13.58 12.50
C ILE A 6 -29.62 -12.47 11.45
N LEU A 7 -29.76 -12.84 10.18
CA LEU A 7 -29.90 -11.87 9.09
C LEU A 7 -31.18 -11.04 9.23
N ASP A 8 -32.29 -11.66 9.68
CA ASP A 8 -33.56 -10.95 9.85
C ASP A 8 -33.46 -9.77 10.82
N ASN A 9 -32.48 -9.81 11.74
CA ASN A 9 -32.26 -8.74 12.71
C ASN A 9 -31.27 -7.68 12.24
N LYS A 10 -30.68 -7.83 11.05
CA LYS A 10 -29.72 -6.87 10.51
C LYS A 10 -30.42 -5.76 9.77
N THR A 11 -29.91 -4.54 9.95
CA THR A 11 -30.45 -3.34 9.31
C THR A 11 -29.30 -2.44 8.86
N SER A 12 -29.64 -1.44 8.08
CA SER A 12 -28.66 -0.43 7.69
C SER A 12 -28.14 0.38 8.87
N GLU A 13 -28.92 0.48 9.96
CA GLU A 13 -28.51 1.23 11.13
C GLU A 13 -27.61 0.45 12.07
N ASN A 14 -27.78 -0.88 12.16
CA ASN A 14 -27.00 -1.69 13.09
C ASN A 14 -25.88 -2.47 12.45
N THR A 15 -25.66 -2.33 11.12
CA THR A 15 -24.66 -3.10 10.39
C THR A 15 -23.78 -2.18 9.59
N SER A 16 -22.49 -2.16 9.92
CA SER A 16 -21.50 -1.32 9.25
C SER A 16 -21.04 -1.93 7.93
N PHE A 17 -20.58 -1.08 7.02
CA PHE A 17 -19.84 -1.56 5.85
C PHE A 17 -18.57 -2.24 6.31
N PHE A 18 -18.13 -3.25 5.57
CA PHE A 18 -16.85 -3.87 5.82
C PHE A 18 -15.73 -2.86 5.52
N SER A 19 -14.73 -2.79 6.40
CA SER A 19 -13.57 -1.93 6.20
C SER A 19 -12.32 -2.60 6.77
N PHE A 20 -11.20 -2.40 6.08
CA PHE A 20 -9.88 -2.75 6.58
C PHE A 20 -9.24 -1.62 7.40
N ASN A 21 -9.90 -0.47 7.51
CA ASN A 21 -9.30 0.73 8.09
C ASN A 21 -8.75 0.48 9.50
N ASN A 22 -7.50 0.89 9.72
CA ASN A 22 -6.76 0.74 10.98
C ASN A 22 -6.45 -0.71 11.38
N LYS A 23 -6.63 -1.67 10.48
CA LYS A 23 -6.26 -3.07 10.74
C LYS A 23 -4.83 -3.33 10.27
N THR A 24 -4.13 -4.20 10.98
CA THR A 24 -2.76 -4.59 10.65
C THR A 24 -2.68 -6.07 10.35
N TYR A 25 -1.81 -6.44 9.42
CA TYR A 25 -1.60 -7.83 9.04
C TYR A 25 -0.13 -8.08 8.76
N ASN A 26 0.30 -9.31 8.98
CA ASN A 26 1.56 -9.79 8.44
C ASN A 26 1.32 -10.21 7.01
N ALA A 27 2.14 -9.74 6.09
CA ALA A 27 1.93 -9.94 4.66
C ALA A 27 3.25 -10.17 3.95
N LYS A 28 3.18 -10.89 2.83
CA LYS A 28 4.35 -11.06 1.96
C LYS A 28 4.17 -10.16 0.75
N ILE A 29 5.19 -9.36 0.44
CA ILE A 29 5.20 -8.55 -0.78
C ILE A 29 5.63 -9.44 -1.93
N VAL A 30 4.69 -9.76 -2.84
CA VAL A 30 4.96 -10.73 -3.92
C VAL A 30 5.28 -10.05 -5.25
N TYR A 31 4.89 -8.78 -5.42
CA TYR A 31 5.15 -8.06 -6.66
C TYR A 31 5.14 -6.56 -6.41
N ILE A 32 6.13 -5.87 -6.94
CA ILE A 32 6.23 -4.41 -6.86
C ILE A 32 6.13 -3.88 -8.29
N TYR A 33 5.04 -3.15 -8.58
CA TYR A 33 4.82 -2.55 -9.89
C TYR A 33 5.65 -1.27 -10.05
N ASP A 34 5.56 -0.37 -9.06
CA ASP A 34 6.35 0.87 -9.01
C ASP A 34 6.51 1.29 -7.54
N GLY A 35 6.90 2.55 -7.31
CA GLY A 35 7.22 3.02 -5.96
C GLY A 35 6.04 3.01 -4.99
N ASP A 36 4.81 3.14 -5.47
CA ASP A 36 3.63 3.22 -4.61
C ASP A 36 2.58 2.14 -4.84
N THR A 37 2.83 1.21 -5.77
CA THR A 37 1.86 0.15 -6.09
C THR A 37 2.52 -1.21 -5.99
N MET A 38 1.93 -2.11 -5.21
CA MET A 38 2.46 -3.44 -4.99
C MET A 38 1.35 -4.44 -4.73
N HIS A 39 1.65 -5.72 -4.95
CA HIS A 39 0.76 -6.81 -4.56
C HIS A 39 1.31 -7.48 -3.32
N VAL A 40 0.44 -7.71 -2.35
CA VAL A 40 0.79 -8.41 -1.11
C VAL A 40 -0.13 -9.60 -0.92
N VAL A 41 0.32 -10.59 -0.17
CA VAL A 41 -0.49 -11.74 0.20
C VAL A 41 -0.64 -11.76 1.71
N PHE A 42 -1.87 -11.82 2.18
CA PHE A 42 -2.16 -12.08 3.59
C PHE A 42 -3.46 -12.86 3.72
N LYS A 43 -3.61 -13.49 4.88
CA LYS A 43 -4.78 -14.34 5.15
C LYS A 43 -5.96 -13.49 5.61
N LYS A 44 -7.12 -13.73 4.99
CA LYS A 44 -8.38 -13.11 5.38
C LYS A 44 -9.53 -14.08 5.07
N PHE A 45 -10.53 -14.10 5.94
CA PHE A 45 -11.69 -15.01 5.78
C PHE A 45 -11.27 -16.48 5.66
N GLY A 46 -10.18 -16.86 6.36
CA GLY A 46 -9.71 -18.25 6.36
C GLY A 46 -8.86 -18.63 5.15
N GLU A 47 -8.62 -17.74 4.21
CA GLU A 47 -7.88 -18.02 2.98
C GLU A 47 -6.80 -16.97 2.74
N TYR A 48 -5.79 -17.34 1.94
CA TYR A 48 -4.76 -16.39 1.50
C TYR A 48 -5.18 -15.81 0.16
N TYR A 49 -5.13 -14.46 0.07
CA TYR A 49 -5.47 -13.75 -1.16
C TYR A 49 -4.33 -12.81 -1.54
N ARG A 50 -4.22 -12.55 -2.83
CA ARG A 50 -3.30 -11.56 -3.37
C ARG A 50 -4.06 -10.24 -3.52
N TRP A 51 -3.55 -9.19 -2.87
CA TRP A 51 -4.21 -7.90 -2.79
C TRP A 51 -3.42 -6.87 -3.57
N ASN A 52 -4.10 -6.12 -4.44
CA ASN A 52 -3.49 -4.99 -5.13
C ASN A 52 -3.54 -3.78 -4.20
N CYS A 53 -2.37 -3.27 -3.82
CA CYS A 53 -2.25 -2.26 -2.78
C CYS A 53 -1.53 -1.02 -3.29
N ARG A 54 -1.88 0.12 -2.70
CA ARG A 54 -1.20 1.38 -2.94
C ARG A 54 -0.74 1.95 -1.60
N VAL A 55 0.50 2.46 -1.56
CA VAL A 55 1.02 3.11 -0.36
C VAL A 55 0.32 4.45 -0.18
N GLN A 56 -0.30 4.63 0.98
CA GLN A 56 -1.08 5.84 1.26
C GLN A 56 -0.19 7.03 1.53
N GLY A 57 -0.64 8.19 1.07
CA GLY A 57 -0.05 9.47 1.44
C GLY A 57 1.14 9.89 0.60
N VAL A 58 1.50 9.13 -0.43
CA VAL A 58 2.66 9.45 -1.26
C VAL A 58 2.32 9.35 -2.74
N ASP A 59 3.10 10.06 -3.55
CA ASP A 59 3.11 9.95 -4.99
C ASP A 59 4.55 9.70 -5.44
N THR A 60 4.77 8.60 -6.16
CA THR A 60 6.09 8.24 -6.68
C THR A 60 6.14 8.46 -8.18
N PRO A 61 7.35 8.53 -8.79
CA PRO A 61 7.46 8.73 -10.24
C PRO A 61 6.78 7.61 -11.01
N GLU A 62 6.05 7.97 -12.03
CA GLU A 62 5.30 7.03 -12.86
C GLU A 62 6.18 6.38 -13.91
N LEU A 63 5.92 5.09 -14.20
CA LEU A 63 6.60 4.36 -15.26
C LEU A 63 5.97 4.67 -16.62
N ARG A 64 4.66 4.87 -16.66
CA ARG A 64 3.90 5.17 -17.88
C ARG A 64 3.74 6.68 -18.05
N THR A 65 4.81 7.34 -18.39
CA THR A 65 4.82 8.78 -18.60
C THR A 65 5.67 9.12 -19.82
N LYS A 66 5.36 10.25 -20.46
CA LYS A 66 6.18 10.78 -21.55
C LYS A 66 7.38 11.59 -21.05
N ASN A 67 7.39 11.93 -19.76
CA ASN A 67 8.48 12.63 -19.14
C ASN A 67 9.63 11.66 -18.89
N GLU A 68 10.71 11.77 -19.62
CA GLU A 68 11.83 10.83 -19.54
C GLU A 68 12.53 10.87 -18.18
N ALA A 69 12.63 12.04 -17.56
CA ALA A 69 13.25 12.17 -16.23
C ALA A 69 12.41 11.46 -15.18
N GLU A 70 11.10 11.65 -15.21
CA GLU A 70 10.19 10.96 -14.31
C GLU A 70 10.23 9.44 -14.52
N LYS A 71 10.21 9.01 -15.77
CA LYS A 71 10.25 7.58 -16.11
C LYS A 71 11.51 6.91 -15.59
N ALA A 72 12.67 7.55 -15.79
CA ALA A 72 13.95 7.04 -15.30
C ALA A 72 13.95 6.94 -13.78
N MET A 73 13.42 7.94 -13.10
CA MET A 73 13.32 7.94 -11.65
C MET A 73 12.34 6.85 -11.17
N GLY A 74 11.24 6.66 -11.90
CA GLY A 74 10.28 5.60 -11.60
C GLY A 74 10.91 4.21 -11.60
N TYR A 75 11.69 3.91 -12.61
CA TYR A 75 12.41 2.63 -12.68
C TYR A 75 13.43 2.51 -11.56
N LYS A 76 14.13 3.59 -11.23
CA LYS A 76 15.10 3.58 -10.13
C LYS A 76 14.42 3.26 -8.81
N VAL A 77 13.32 3.94 -8.49
CA VAL A 77 12.58 3.71 -7.24
C VAL A 77 12.05 2.29 -7.19
N ARG A 78 11.46 1.82 -8.30
CA ARG A 78 10.95 0.45 -8.39
C ARG A 78 12.06 -0.56 -8.08
N ASP A 79 13.22 -0.39 -8.71
CA ASP A 79 14.32 -1.35 -8.58
C ASP A 79 14.91 -1.34 -7.18
N VAL A 80 15.00 -0.17 -6.54
CA VAL A 80 15.42 -0.06 -5.14
C VAL A 80 14.45 -0.83 -4.25
N LEU A 81 13.15 -0.62 -4.41
CA LEU A 81 12.16 -1.30 -3.59
C LEU A 81 12.13 -2.80 -3.85
N ARG A 82 12.31 -3.23 -5.09
CA ARG A 82 12.38 -4.66 -5.41
C ARG A 82 13.56 -5.32 -4.71
N SER A 83 14.71 -4.64 -4.68
CA SER A 83 15.89 -5.19 -4.00
C SER A 83 15.74 -5.27 -2.50
N LEU A 84 14.97 -4.36 -1.89
CA LEU A 84 14.82 -4.28 -0.43
C LEU A 84 13.61 -5.06 0.09
N LEU A 85 12.52 -5.12 -0.67
CA LEU A 85 11.24 -5.56 -0.13
C LEU A 85 10.60 -6.74 -0.87
N GLN A 86 10.97 -7.02 -2.12
CA GLN A 86 10.30 -8.09 -2.85
C GLN A 86 10.52 -9.44 -2.18
N ASP A 87 9.44 -10.21 -2.05
CA ASP A 87 9.40 -11.52 -1.40
C ASP A 87 9.70 -11.48 0.10
N LYS A 88 9.68 -10.30 0.70
CA LYS A 88 9.87 -10.15 2.14
C LYS A 88 8.51 -10.21 2.86
N ILE A 89 8.55 -10.75 4.08
CA ILE A 89 7.39 -10.73 4.97
C ILE A 89 7.48 -9.46 5.79
N VAL A 90 6.41 -8.66 5.75
CA VAL A 90 6.35 -7.36 6.40
C VAL A 90 5.05 -7.26 7.17
N ARG A 91 4.97 -6.24 8.03
CA ARG A 91 3.72 -5.89 8.68
C ARG A 91 3.13 -4.69 7.94
N ILE A 92 1.85 -4.78 7.61
CA ILE A 92 1.17 -3.68 6.92
C ILE A 92 0.05 -3.13 7.79
N LYS A 93 -0.18 -1.82 7.65
CA LYS A 93 -1.35 -1.15 8.22
C LYS A 93 -2.27 -0.83 7.06
N CYS A 94 -3.54 -1.23 7.18
CA CYS A 94 -4.53 -1.04 6.12
C CYS A 94 -5.38 0.18 6.39
N PHE A 95 -5.85 0.79 5.30
CA PHE A 95 -6.78 1.92 5.31
C PHE A 95 -7.97 1.55 4.44
N GLU A 96 -8.62 2.51 3.82
CA GLU A 96 -9.75 2.26 2.93
C GLU A 96 -9.28 1.85 1.54
N PHE A 97 -10.20 1.34 0.72
CA PHE A 97 -9.93 1.13 -0.70
C PHE A 97 -9.97 2.46 -1.44
N ASP A 98 -9.13 2.61 -2.46
CA ASP A 98 -9.19 3.80 -3.31
C ASP A 98 -10.29 3.61 -4.38
N LYS A 99 -10.50 4.65 -5.19
CA LYS A 99 -11.56 4.63 -6.22
C LYS A 99 -11.32 3.62 -7.33
N TYR A 100 -10.11 3.07 -7.41
CA TYR A 100 -9.76 2.04 -8.41
C TYR A 100 -9.77 0.64 -7.81
N GLY A 101 -10.20 0.49 -6.56
CA GLY A 101 -10.28 -0.82 -5.90
C GLY A 101 -8.98 -1.31 -5.30
N ARG A 102 -7.94 -0.47 -5.24
CA ARG A 102 -6.70 -0.84 -4.57
C ARG A 102 -6.82 -0.57 -3.07
N LEU A 103 -6.29 -1.49 -2.28
CA LEU A 103 -6.26 -1.31 -0.83
C LEU A 103 -5.14 -0.33 -0.48
N LEU A 104 -5.49 0.75 0.21
CA LEU A 104 -4.50 1.70 0.68
C LEU A 104 -3.83 1.12 1.92
N ILE A 105 -2.51 1.08 1.91
CA ILE A 105 -1.71 0.51 3.01
C ILE A 105 -0.52 1.41 3.32
N ASP A 106 0.07 1.17 4.49
CA ASP A 106 1.44 1.56 4.75
C ASP A 106 2.19 0.34 5.26
N VAL A 107 3.49 0.33 5.09
CA VAL A 107 4.34 -0.80 5.45
C VAL A 107 5.23 -0.38 6.60
N TYR A 108 5.23 -1.17 7.69
CA TYR A 108 6.19 -0.97 8.78
C TYR A 108 7.56 -1.37 8.25
N LEU A 109 8.56 -0.50 8.42
CA LEU A 109 9.88 -0.73 7.87
C LEU A 109 10.58 -1.91 8.53
N LEU A 110 11.35 -2.63 7.70
CA LEU A 110 12.25 -3.67 8.18
C LEU A 110 13.50 -3.02 8.77
N ASP A 111 14.09 -3.67 9.77
CA ASP A 111 15.24 -3.13 10.48
C ASP A 111 16.48 -2.98 9.59
N ASP A 112 16.56 -3.76 8.52
CA ASP A 112 17.71 -3.76 7.61
C ASP A 112 17.62 -2.73 6.49
N MET A 113 16.57 -1.93 6.45
CA MET A 113 16.45 -0.89 5.43
C MET A 113 17.40 0.27 5.73
N PRO A 114 18.09 0.80 4.70
CA PRO A 114 19.05 1.88 4.90
C PRO A 114 18.32 3.16 5.36
N ASN A 115 18.97 3.92 6.24
CA ASN A 115 18.47 5.22 6.70
C ASN A 115 17.10 5.16 7.37
N SER A 116 16.77 4.05 8.02
CA SER A 116 15.45 3.84 8.61
C SER A 116 15.35 4.25 10.08
N THR A 117 16.40 4.84 10.66
CA THR A 117 16.47 5.12 12.09
C THR A 117 15.37 6.04 12.59
N ASN A 118 14.99 7.06 11.82
CA ASN A 118 14.06 8.09 12.24
C ASN A 118 12.67 7.95 11.63
N VAL A 119 12.40 6.87 10.92
CA VAL A 119 11.11 6.65 10.26
C VAL A 119 10.60 5.26 10.60
N SER A 120 9.28 5.13 10.65
CA SER A 120 8.61 3.88 11.01
C SER A 120 7.90 3.23 9.83
N PHE A 121 7.49 4.01 8.83
CA PHE A 121 6.68 3.54 7.71
C PHE A 121 7.37 3.78 6.38
N LEU A 122 7.03 2.94 5.42
CA LEU A 122 7.54 3.04 4.06
C LEU A 122 7.22 4.40 3.43
N SER A 123 6.02 4.94 3.67
CA SER A 123 5.64 6.25 3.13
C SER A 123 6.61 7.35 3.59
N GLU A 124 6.94 7.35 4.88
CA GLU A 124 7.89 8.31 5.44
C GLU A 124 9.29 8.12 4.86
N TRP A 125 9.70 6.85 4.71
CA TRP A 125 11.02 6.53 4.16
C TRP A 125 11.15 6.98 2.70
N LEU A 126 10.11 6.77 1.90
CA LEU A 126 10.11 7.19 0.50
C LEU A 126 10.27 8.71 0.37
N ILE A 127 9.58 9.47 1.22
CA ILE A 127 9.71 10.93 1.23
C ILE A 127 11.10 11.35 1.69
N GLN A 128 11.61 10.72 2.76
CA GLN A 128 12.95 11.00 3.29
C GLN A 128 14.03 10.79 2.23
N GLU A 129 13.93 9.70 1.46
CA GLU A 129 14.93 9.37 0.43
C GLU A 129 14.69 10.11 -0.88
N LYS A 130 13.67 10.98 -0.91
CA LYS A 130 13.30 11.78 -2.08
C LYS A 130 12.82 10.94 -3.26
N TYR A 131 12.24 9.80 -2.96
CA TYR A 131 11.62 8.90 -3.94
C TYR A 131 10.14 9.18 -4.11
N ALA A 132 9.55 10.03 -3.26
CA ALA A 132 8.13 10.34 -3.29
C ALA A 132 7.87 11.76 -2.78
N TYR A 133 6.75 12.32 -3.24
CA TYR A 133 6.16 13.51 -2.64
C TYR A 133 4.99 13.11 -1.77
N SER A 134 4.70 13.93 -0.75
CA SER A 134 3.48 13.79 0.02
C SER A 134 2.28 14.04 -0.90
N TYR A 135 1.25 13.19 -0.82
CA TYR A 135 0.10 13.26 -1.71
C TYR A 135 -1.17 12.90 -0.96
N ASP A 136 -2.19 13.76 -1.04
CA ASP A 136 -3.45 13.61 -0.33
C ASP A 136 -4.63 13.27 -1.25
N GLY A 137 -4.36 12.96 -2.53
CA GLY A 137 -5.40 12.70 -3.52
C GLY A 137 -5.74 13.89 -4.39
N GLY A 138 -5.11 15.05 -4.14
CA GLY A 138 -5.31 16.26 -4.93
C GLY A 138 -4.45 16.28 -6.19
N THR A 139 -3.89 17.44 -6.51
CA THR A 139 -3.04 17.63 -7.68
C THR A 139 -1.65 17.03 -7.44
N LYS A 140 -1.19 16.20 -8.35
CA LYS A 140 0.14 15.62 -8.27
C LYS A 140 1.22 16.64 -8.58
N GLN A 141 2.36 16.51 -7.91
CA GLN A 141 3.51 17.34 -8.16
C GLN A 141 4.26 16.87 -9.41
N SER A 142 4.95 17.82 -10.03
CA SER A 142 5.75 17.57 -11.23
C SER A 142 7.12 17.02 -10.83
N TRP A 143 7.58 16.05 -11.58
CA TRP A 143 8.95 15.51 -11.43
C TRP A 143 9.86 16.16 -12.45
N SER A 144 10.98 16.67 -11.98
CA SER A 144 11.96 17.32 -12.87
C SER A 144 13.34 16.70 -12.72
#